data_58a8424eed1271e1744a2b64a4bc8e44
#
_entry.id   58a8424eed1271e1744a2b64a4bc8e44
#
_cell.length_a   1.000
_cell.length_b   1.000
_cell.length_c   1.000
_cell.angle_alpha   90.00
_cell.angle_beta   90.00
_cell.angle_gamma   90.00
#
_symmetry.space_group_name_H-M   'P 1'
#
loop_
_entity.id
_entity.type
_entity.pdbx_description
1 polymer ?
#
loop_
_entity_poly.entity_id
_entity_poly.type
_entity_poly.pdbx_seq_one_letter_code
_entity_poly.pdbx_strand_id
1 'polypeptide(L)' 'GVQGRTIIQFIVDKEGNIVKPKVLRCVDPYLDKEALRVINQMPKWKPGELEDGTKVAVYFTVPVMFRLQ' A
#
# COMPACT_ATOMS: atom_id res chain seq x y z
N GLY A 1 -10.46 -15.50 -17.40
CA GLY A 1 -10.08 -14.99 -16.12
C GLY A 1 -10.07 -13.47 -16.08
N VAL A 2 -10.23 -12.94 -14.90
CA VAL A 2 -10.20 -11.50 -14.69
C VAL A 2 -8.79 -11.09 -14.32
N GLN A 3 -8.29 -10.08 -14.99
CA GLN A 3 -7.01 -9.48 -14.67
C GLN A 3 -7.24 -8.02 -14.35
N GLY A 4 -6.62 -7.55 -13.28
CA GLY A 4 -6.77 -6.17 -12.91
C GLY A 4 -5.60 -5.69 -12.07
N ARG A 5 -5.43 -4.39 -12.06
CA ARG A 5 -4.41 -3.73 -11.25
C ARG A 5 -5.07 -2.65 -10.42
N THR A 6 -5.02 -2.82 -9.11
CA THR A 6 -5.51 -1.84 -8.17
C THR A 6 -4.32 -1.03 -7.67
N ILE A 7 -4.46 0.28 -7.65
CA ILE A 7 -3.40 1.15 -7.18
C ILE A 7 -3.78 1.65 -5.79
N ILE A 8 -2.90 1.41 -4.83
CA ILE A 8 -3.13 1.79 -3.44
C ILE A 8 -2.06 2.76 -2.99
N GLN A 9 -2.51 3.84 -2.38
CA GLN A 9 -1.62 4.80 -1.74
C GLN A 9 -1.75 4.65 -0.23
N PHE A 10 -0.64 4.65 0.47
CA PHE A 10 -0.64 4.61 1.92
C PHE A 10 0.53 5.43 2.45
N ILE A 11 0.49 5.68 3.75
CA ILE A 11 1.54 6.41 4.44
C ILE A 11 2.30 5.42 5.30
N VAL A 12 3.62 5.47 5.23
CA VAL A 12 4.48 4.75 6.18
C VAL A 12 4.92 5.79 7.22
N ASP A 13 4.51 5.60 8.47
CA ASP A 13 4.83 6.56 9.51
C ASP A 13 6.27 6.38 10.01
N LYS A 14 6.64 7.20 10.99
CA LYS A 14 8.02 7.21 11.53
C LYS A 14 8.42 5.85 12.11
N GLU A 15 7.45 5.05 12.52
CA GLU A 15 7.69 3.75 13.15
C GLU A 15 7.62 2.61 12.15
N GLY A 16 7.35 2.90 10.88
CA GLY A 16 7.25 1.89 9.85
C GLY A 16 5.86 1.28 9.71
N ASN A 17 4.86 1.84 10.37
CA ASN A 17 3.49 1.36 10.29
C ASN A 17 2.81 1.90 9.03
N ILE A 18 2.00 1.05 8.40
CA ILE A 18 1.18 1.46 7.26
C ILE A 18 -0.10 2.08 7.81
N VAL A 19 -0.34 3.35 7.44
CA VAL A 19 -1.52 4.07 7.90
C VAL A 19 -2.26 4.67 6.71
N LYS A 20 -3.57 4.82 6.87
CA LYS A 20 -4.46 5.44 5.90
C LYS A 20 -4.33 4.86 4.48
N PRO A 21 -4.45 3.54 4.32
CA PRO A 21 -4.44 2.97 2.97
C PRO A 21 -5.66 3.48 2.19
N LYS A 22 -5.44 3.83 0.94
CA LYS A 22 -6.48 4.39 0.10
C LYS A 22 -6.35 3.82 -1.30
N VAL A 23 -7.47 3.40 -1.87
CA VAL A 23 -7.51 2.92 -3.24
C VAL A 23 -7.61 4.12 -4.18
N LEU A 24 -6.61 4.32 -5.01
CA LEU A 24 -6.60 5.41 -5.99
C LEU A 24 -7.28 5.03 -7.28
N ARG A 25 -7.19 3.75 -7.65
CA ARG A 25 -7.81 3.25 -8.87
C ARG A 25 -8.58 1.98 -8.55
N CYS A 26 -9.88 2.06 -8.71
CA CYS A 26 -10.77 0.95 -8.43
C CYS A 26 -10.97 0.14 -9.71
N VAL A 27 -10.78 -1.17 -9.61
CA VAL A 27 -11.02 -2.09 -10.73
C VAL A 27 -12.26 -2.90 -10.45
N ASP A 28 -12.35 -3.46 -9.26
CA ASP A 28 -13.45 -4.32 -8.84
C ASP A 28 -13.53 -4.26 -7.32
N PRO A 29 -14.72 -4.11 -6.73
CA PRO A 29 -14.84 -4.00 -5.27
C PRO A 29 -14.20 -5.16 -4.51
N TYR A 30 -14.32 -6.37 -5.04
CA TYR A 30 -13.72 -7.53 -4.41
C TYR A 30 -12.19 -7.45 -4.45
N LEU A 31 -11.63 -7.11 -5.61
CA LEU A 31 -10.18 -7.00 -5.76
C LEU A 31 -9.62 -5.86 -4.91
N ASP A 32 -10.34 -4.75 -4.83
CA ASP A 32 -9.92 -3.62 -4.01
C ASP A 32 -9.85 -4.00 -2.54
N LYS A 33 -10.86 -4.73 -2.06
CA LYS A 33 -10.89 -5.21 -0.69
C LYS A 33 -9.74 -6.17 -0.41
N GLU A 34 -9.45 -7.08 -1.35
CA GLU A 34 -8.34 -8.01 -1.21
C GLU A 34 -7.00 -7.28 -1.21
N ALA A 35 -6.85 -6.25 -2.03
CA ALA A 35 -5.63 -5.46 -2.06
C ALA A 35 -5.39 -4.77 -0.72
N LEU A 36 -6.43 -4.19 -0.14
CA LEU A 36 -6.32 -3.56 1.18
C LEU A 36 -5.97 -4.58 2.26
N ARG A 37 -6.56 -5.77 2.19
CA ARG A 37 -6.25 -6.84 3.13
C ARG A 37 -4.78 -7.24 3.06
N VAL A 38 -4.24 -7.37 1.85
CA VAL A 38 -2.84 -7.72 1.65
C VAL A 38 -1.94 -6.64 2.23
N ILE A 39 -2.24 -5.38 1.96
CA ILE A 39 -1.46 -4.26 2.47
C ILE A 39 -1.46 -4.25 4.00
N ASN A 40 -2.63 -4.50 4.62
CA ASN A 40 -2.74 -4.51 6.07
C ASN A 40 -2.02 -5.68 6.74
N GLN A 41 -1.73 -6.74 6.00
CA GLN A 41 -1.01 -7.90 6.50
C GLN A 41 0.49 -7.82 6.28
N MET A 42 0.96 -6.81 5.59
CA MET A 42 2.39 -6.65 5.33
C MET A 42 3.14 -6.33 6.62
N PRO A 43 4.40 -6.79 6.74
CA PRO A 43 5.23 -6.40 7.86
C PRO A 43 5.52 -4.91 7.81
N LYS A 44 6.09 -4.39 8.90
CA LYS A 44 6.45 -2.99 8.93
C LYS A 44 7.40 -2.64 7.78
N TRP A 45 7.18 -1.47 7.22
CA TRP A 45 8.01 -0.94 6.17
C TRP A 45 9.13 -0.09 6.78
N LYS A 46 10.16 0.13 6.00
CA LYS A 46 11.23 1.02 6.41
C LYS A 46 10.75 2.46 6.24
N PRO A 47 10.72 3.27 7.31
CA PRO A 47 10.30 4.66 7.18
C PRO A 47 11.31 5.48 6.40
N GLY A 48 10.87 6.63 5.89
CA GLY A 48 11.77 7.58 5.27
C GLY A 48 12.79 8.10 6.29
N GLU A 49 13.94 8.52 5.80
CA GLU A 49 15.01 9.00 6.67
C GLU A 49 15.70 10.19 6.03
N LEU A 50 15.86 11.24 6.80
CA LEU A 50 16.62 12.40 6.38
C LEU A 50 18.11 12.13 6.51
N GLU A 51 18.93 13.00 5.92
CA GLU A 51 20.38 12.81 5.94
C GLU A 51 20.96 12.76 7.35
N ASP A 52 20.31 13.43 8.31
CA ASP A 52 20.74 13.43 9.70
C ASP A 52 20.25 12.23 10.50
N GLY A 53 19.57 11.29 9.87
CA GLY A 53 19.04 10.11 10.52
C GLY A 53 17.63 10.26 11.09
N THR A 54 17.02 11.42 10.93
CA THR A 54 15.65 11.64 11.43
C THR A 54 14.65 10.84 10.62
N LYS A 55 13.81 10.06 11.31
CA LYS A 55 12.75 9.29 10.65
C LYS A 55 11.58 10.20 10.31
N VAL A 56 11.01 10.01 9.14
CA VAL A 56 9.88 10.81 8.67
C VAL A 56 8.84 9.91 8.02
N ALA A 57 7.58 10.36 8.07
CA ALA A 57 6.51 9.68 7.36
C ALA A 57 6.61 9.97 5.87
N VAL A 58 6.32 8.96 5.04
CA VAL A 58 6.37 9.12 3.59
C VAL A 58 5.16 8.44 2.95
N TYR A 59 4.79 8.94 1.77
CA TYR A 59 3.72 8.34 0.96
C TYR A 59 4.31 7.31 0.02
N PHE A 60 3.60 6.19 -0.11
CA PHE A 60 3.92 5.19 -1.12
C PHE A 60 2.70 4.92 -1.97
N THR A 61 2.92 4.69 -3.25
CA THR A 61 1.88 4.26 -4.17
C THR A 61 2.30 2.92 -4.75
N VAL A 62 1.48 1.91 -4.55
CA VAL A 62 1.84 0.53 -4.91
C VAL A 62 0.76 -0.05 -5.81
N PRO A 63 1.13 -0.58 -6.99
CA PRO A 63 0.18 -1.35 -7.78
C PRO A 63 0.09 -2.77 -7.24
N VAL A 64 -1.12 -3.25 -7.04
CA VAL A 64 -1.37 -4.62 -6.65
C VAL A 64 -2.03 -5.30 -7.84
N MET A 65 -1.36 -6.28 -8.42
CA MET A 65 -1.86 -6.98 -9.59
C MET A 65 -2.54 -8.26 -9.18
N PHE A 66 -3.72 -8.48 -9.73
CA PHE A 66 -4.46 -9.72 -9.55
C PHE A 66 -4.60 -10.44 -10.87
N ARG A 67 -4.46 -11.74 -10.81
CA ARG A 67 -4.64 -12.60 -11.96
C ARG A 67 -5.51 -13.78 -11.55
N LEU A 68 -6.71 -13.81 -12.07
CA LEU A 68 -7.63 -14.90 -11.83
C LEU A 68 -7.57 -15.86 -13.03
N GLN A 69 -7.44 -17.12 -12.74
CA GLN A 69 -7.41 -18.15 -13.76
C GLN A 69 -8.76 -18.83 -13.90
#